data_a4a48d02bd08fe458846d53edb3f5799
#
_entry.id   a4a48d02bd08fe458846d53edb3f5799
#
_cell.length_a   1.000
_cell.length_b   1.000
_cell.length_c   1.000
_cell.angle_alpha   90.00
_cell.angle_beta   90.00
_cell.angle_gamma   90.00
#
_symmetry.space_group_name_H-M   'P 1'
#
loop_
_entity.id
_entity.type
_entity.pdbx_description
1 polymer ?
#
loop_
_entity_poly.entity_id
_entity_poly.type
_entity_poly.pdbx_seq_one_letter_code
_entity_poly.pdbx_strand_id
1 'polypeptide(L)'
;MSYVPAPTETAQAATPGPTVTPRRSVLVTGASSGIGNATVLRLAQRGWRVFAAVRKEAEANAINAQGVTNIETVLLDLGDRRSIQSAACEIKTRLGTQGLDGLFNNAGIGLMAPVENLPPDELRHVFEINVFGQIDVIQAFLPLVRQARGRIINNGSVADHFTPPFAGALASSKTAFASITAALRLELRSQGIHVCLIEPGAVHTPAVKKTLGGLEKVISGWPSESKVLYANALRQVANIAFAKSDRGGSPPEAVAEVVERALTARNPAARYLAGNDSIKLAVLAWLLPEKLLDLAILRFFGLPTTFGKS
;
A
#
# COMPACT_ATOMS: atom_id res chain seq x y z
N MET A 1 -78.59 32.54 -11.15
CA MET A 1 -77.15 32.85 -11.10
C MET A 1 -76.39 31.56 -10.88
N SER A 2 -75.86 31.00 -11.93
CA SER A 2 -75.15 29.72 -11.86
C SER A 2 -73.64 30.01 -11.77
N TYR A 3 -73.02 29.53 -10.71
CA TYR A 3 -71.55 29.62 -10.46
C TYR A 3 -70.83 28.54 -11.23
N VAL A 4 -69.93 28.91 -12.14
CA VAL A 4 -69.00 27.99 -12.85
C VAL A 4 -67.63 28.12 -12.12
N PRO A 5 -67.08 27.02 -11.57
CA PRO A 5 -65.74 27.08 -11.01
C PRO A 5 -64.65 27.06 -12.09
N ALA A 6 -63.60 27.83 -11.86
CA ALA A 6 -62.39 27.94 -12.71
C ALA A 6 -61.60 26.64 -12.76
N PRO A 7 -60.89 26.31 -13.82
CA PRO A 7 -60.09 25.12 -13.97
C PRO A 7 -58.89 25.15 -13.06
N THR A 8 -58.67 24.08 -12.30
CA THR A 8 -57.49 23.79 -11.48
C THR A 8 -56.29 23.52 -12.39
N GLU A 9 -55.28 24.32 -12.30
CA GLU A 9 -53.95 24.08 -12.92
C GLU A 9 -53.36 22.77 -12.39
N THR A 10 -53.23 21.82 -13.27
CA THR A 10 -52.50 20.56 -13.00
C THR A 10 -50.99 20.88 -12.95
N ALA A 11 -50.43 20.76 -11.73
CA ALA A 11 -48.97 20.83 -11.52
C ALA A 11 -48.28 19.76 -12.39
N GLN A 12 -47.52 20.19 -13.39
CA GLN A 12 -46.62 19.32 -14.15
C GLN A 12 -45.56 18.73 -13.21
N ALA A 13 -45.60 17.41 -13.06
CA ALA A 13 -44.55 16.67 -12.37
C ALA A 13 -43.21 16.92 -13.07
N ALA A 14 -42.25 17.49 -12.35
CA ALA A 14 -40.90 17.69 -12.84
C ALA A 14 -40.28 16.34 -13.25
N THR A 15 -39.88 16.21 -14.49
CA THR A 15 -39.12 15.05 -15.00
C THR A 15 -37.87 14.88 -14.15
N PRO A 16 -37.60 13.72 -13.55
CA PRO A 16 -36.36 13.51 -12.81
C PRO A 16 -35.19 13.66 -13.78
N GLY A 17 -34.29 14.56 -13.46
CA GLY A 17 -33.04 14.75 -14.21
C GLY A 17 -32.25 13.43 -14.30
N PRO A 18 -31.28 13.30 -15.21
CA PRO A 18 -30.53 12.08 -15.40
C PRO A 18 -29.91 11.63 -14.08
N THR A 19 -30.30 10.44 -13.63
CA THR A 19 -29.71 9.79 -12.44
C THR A 19 -28.24 9.55 -12.71
N VAL A 20 -27.39 10.45 -12.23
CA VAL A 20 -25.93 10.26 -12.25
C VAL A 20 -25.64 9.06 -11.36
N THR A 21 -25.31 7.92 -11.97
CA THR A 21 -24.88 6.74 -11.23
C THR A 21 -23.72 7.16 -10.31
N PRO A 22 -23.81 6.98 -8.99
CA PRO A 22 -22.74 7.40 -8.10
C PRO A 22 -21.45 6.70 -8.50
N ARG A 23 -20.38 7.48 -8.72
CA ARG A 23 -19.07 6.95 -9.08
C ARG A 23 -18.53 6.16 -7.87
N ARG A 24 -17.97 4.98 -8.11
CA ARG A 24 -17.23 4.25 -7.08
C ARG A 24 -16.11 5.10 -6.53
N SER A 25 -15.93 5.07 -5.23
CA SER A 25 -14.93 5.86 -4.53
C SER A 25 -13.83 4.98 -3.91
N VAL A 26 -12.60 5.48 -3.89
CA VAL A 26 -11.46 4.77 -3.31
C VAL A 26 -10.50 5.72 -2.61
N LEU A 27 -9.99 5.32 -1.45
CA LEU A 27 -8.87 5.97 -0.78
C LEU A 27 -7.59 5.20 -1.07
N VAL A 28 -6.53 5.91 -1.48
CA VAL A 28 -5.20 5.36 -1.71
C VAL A 28 -4.19 6.06 -0.81
N THR A 29 -3.56 5.36 0.12
CA THR A 29 -2.50 5.92 0.95
C THR A 29 -1.13 5.86 0.26
N GLY A 30 -0.25 6.83 0.55
CA GLY A 30 1.05 6.93 -0.12
C GLY A 30 0.94 7.23 -1.62
N ALA A 31 0.01 8.11 -1.97
CA ALA A 31 -0.36 8.43 -3.35
C ALA A 31 0.67 9.27 -4.12
N SER A 32 1.68 9.83 -3.42
CA SER A 32 2.62 10.79 -4.03
C SER A 32 3.61 10.15 -5.02
N SER A 33 3.81 8.84 -5.02
CA SER A 33 4.80 8.19 -5.90
C SER A 33 4.58 6.68 -6.04
N GLY A 34 5.31 6.06 -6.96
CA GLY A 34 5.39 4.61 -7.12
C GLY A 34 4.03 3.95 -7.32
N ILE A 35 3.80 2.83 -6.62
CA ILE A 35 2.57 2.02 -6.73
C ILE A 35 1.32 2.86 -6.40
N GLY A 36 1.37 3.70 -5.35
CA GLY A 36 0.25 4.54 -4.96
C GLY A 36 -0.16 5.51 -6.06
N ASN A 37 0.80 6.24 -6.63
CA ASN A 37 0.53 7.19 -7.71
C ASN A 37 0.01 6.49 -8.98
N ALA A 38 0.64 5.39 -9.40
CA ALA A 38 0.17 4.61 -10.54
C ALA A 38 -1.27 4.10 -10.34
N THR A 39 -1.61 3.67 -9.10
CA THR A 39 -2.96 3.23 -8.75
C THR A 39 -3.97 4.38 -8.81
N VAL A 40 -3.61 5.55 -8.28
CA VAL A 40 -4.45 6.76 -8.33
C VAL A 40 -4.79 7.12 -9.77
N LEU A 41 -3.78 7.23 -10.63
CA LEU A 41 -3.96 7.59 -12.04
C LEU A 41 -4.82 6.55 -12.79
N ARG A 42 -4.52 5.26 -12.58
CA ARG A 42 -5.25 4.17 -13.22
C ARG A 42 -6.74 4.15 -12.83
N LEU A 43 -7.04 4.25 -11.53
CA LEU A 43 -8.42 4.22 -11.05
C LEU A 43 -9.20 5.48 -11.48
N ALA A 44 -8.56 6.66 -11.48
CA ALA A 44 -9.17 7.88 -12.00
C ALA A 44 -9.52 7.76 -13.50
N GLN A 45 -8.63 7.19 -14.32
CA GLN A 45 -8.90 6.90 -15.73
C GLN A 45 -10.06 5.91 -15.95
N ARG A 46 -10.29 5.02 -14.96
CA ARG A 46 -11.43 4.07 -14.95
C ARG A 46 -12.72 4.69 -14.41
N GLY A 47 -12.73 5.98 -14.15
CA GLY A 47 -13.91 6.72 -13.71
C GLY A 47 -14.18 6.66 -12.20
N TRP A 48 -13.26 6.14 -11.38
CA TRP A 48 -13.37 6.18 -9.93
C TRP A 48 -13.18 7.61 -9.42
N ARG A 49 -13.86 7.94 -8.33
CA ARG A 49 -13.55 9.09 -7.48
C ARG A 49 -12.42 8.68 -6.55
N VAL A 50 -11.23 9.24 -6.72
CA VAL A 50 -10.03 8.80 -6.02
C VAL A 50 -9.60 9.83 -4.99
N PHE A 51 -9.60 9.44 -3.72
CA PHE A 51 -8.99 10.19 -2.64
C PHE A 51 -7.51 9.80 -2.55
N ALA A 52 -6.64 10.70 -2.98
CA ALA A 52 -5.20 10.50 -2.99
C ALA A 52 -4.59 11.03 -1.70
N ALA A 53 -4.31 10.14 -0.75
CA ALA A 53 -3.74 10.53 0.54
C ALA A 53 -2.23 10.69 0.46
N VAL A 54 -1.75 11.86 0.87
CA VAL A 54 -0.35 12.29 0.89
C VAL A 54 0.00 12.95 2.22
N ARG A 55 1.29 13.02 2.56
CA ARG A 55 1.73 13.57 3.86
C ARG A 55 1.94 15.09 3.84
N LYS A 56 2.25 15.66 2.69
CA LYS A 56 2.68 17.06 2.55
C LYS A 56 1.85 17.78 1.51
N GLU A 57 1.55 19.03 1.76
CA GLU A 57 0.85 19.91 0.80
C GLU A 57 1.57 20.01 -0.55
N ALA A 58 2.90 20.05 -0.55
CA ALA A 58 3.67 20.05 -1.80
C ALA A 58 3.40 18.82 -2.66
N GLU A 59 3.19 17.63 -2.05
CA GLU A 59 2.82 16.40 -2.75
C GLU A 59 1.38 16.48 -3.28
N ALA A 60 0.47 17.08 -2.50
CA ALA A 60 -0.92 17.32 -2.93
C ALA A 60 -0.97 18.25 -4.14
N ASN A 61 -0.22 19.36 -4.07
CA ASN A 61 -0.14 20.34 -5.17
C ASN A 61 0.42 19.71 -6.44
N ALA A 62 1.44 18.83 -6.33
CA ALA A 62 2.01 18.13 -7.48
C ALA A 62 1.01 17.16 -8.14
N ILE A 63 0.13 16.51 -7.36
CA ILE A 63 -0.94 15.68 -7.90
C ILE A 63 -2.02 16.54 -8.55
N ASN A 64 -2.47 17.60 -7.89
CA ASN A 64 -3.52 18.51 -8.39
C ASN A 64 -3.10 19.21 -9.69
N ALA A 65 -1.80 19.54 -9.82
CA ALA A 65 -1.24 20.14 -11.04
C ALA A 65 -1.34 19.24 -12.28
N GLN A 66 -1.58 17.92 -12.12
CA GLN A 66 -1.79 17.01 -13.25
C GLN A 66 -3.18 17.20 -13.91
N GLY A 67 -4.09 17.95 -13.30
CA GLY A 67 -5.39 18.33 -13.88
C GLY A 67 -6.38 17.18 -14.06
N VAL A 68 -6.20 16.05 -13.36
CA VAL A 68 -7.11 14.91 -13.46
C VAL A 68 -8.32 15.13 -12.55
N THR A 69 -9.48 15.33 -13.14
CA THR A 69 -10.70 15.80 -12.46
C THR A 69 -11.30 14.86 -11.41
N ASN A 70 -10.95 13.57 -11.46
CA ASN A 70 -11.50 12.57 -10.55
C ASN A 70 -10.60 12.29 -9.33
N ILE A 71 -9.51 13.04 -9.19
CA ILE A 71 -8.56 12.89 -8.08
C ILE A 71 -8.75 14.05 -7.11
N GLU A 72 -8.94 13.71 -5.84
CA GLU A 72 -9.05 14.64 -4.73
C GLU A 72 -7.94 14.33 -3.73
N THR A 73 -7.09 15.29 -3.44
CA THR A 73 -6.01 15.09 -2.47
C THR A 73 -6.51 15.28 -1.04
N VAL A 74 -5.92 14.50 -0.12
CA VAL A 74 -6.17 14.57 1.32
C VAL A 74 -4.85 14.44 2.06
N LEU A 75 -4.65 15.24 3.11
CA LEU A 75 -3.48 15.11 3.98
C LEU A 75 -3.70 13.98 4.99
N LEU A 76 -2.78 13.00 4.98
CA LEU A 76 -2.81 11.86 5.88
C LEU A 76 -1.40 11.38 6.17
N ASP A 77 -0.98 11.44 7.43
CA ASP A 77 0.26 10.86 7.92
C ASP A 77 -0.05 9.62 8.77
N LEU A 78 0.51 8.47 8.40
CA LEU A 78 0.33 7.21 9.12
C LEU A 78 0.97 7.20 10.51
N GLY A 79 1.95 8.05 10.75
CA GLY A 79 2.56 8.24 12.07
C GLY A 79 1.78 9.18 13.00
N ASP A 80 0.69 9.77 12.52
CA ASP A 80 -0.15 10.68 13.30
C ASP A 80 -1.63 10.28 13.26
N ARG A 81 -2.08 9.69 14.35
CA ARG A 81 -3.48 9.25 14.50
C ARG A 81 -4.48 10.41 14.35
N ARG A 82 -4.12 11.63 14.74
CA ARG A 82 -5.00 12.81 14.58
C ARG A 82 -5.14 13.16 13.11
N SER A 83 -4.06 13.11 12.35
CA SER A 83 -4.07 13.28 10.90
C SER A 83 -4.99 12.26 10.21
N ILE A 84 -4.91 10.98 10.61
CA ILE A 84 -5.78 9.91 10.08
C ILE A 84 -7.25 10.19 10.38
N GLN A 85 -7.58 10.58 11.60
CA GLN A 85 -8.95 10.89 12.01
C GLN A 85 -9.51 12.12 11.29
N SER A 86 -8.69 13.16 11.12
CA SER A 86 -9.04 14.36 10.37
C SER A 86 -9.37 14.02 8.92
N ALA A 87 -8.51 13.22 8.27
CA ALA A 87 -8.71 12.76 6.91
C ALA A 87 -10.01 11.92 6.77
N ALA A 88 -10.32 11.08 7.76
CA ALA A 88 -11.55 10.29 7.75
C ALA A 88 -12.81 11.17 7.88
N CYS A 89 -12.80 12.18 8.73
CA CYS A 89 -13.88 13.17 8.85
C CYS A 89 -14.06 13.96 7.55
N GLU A 90 -12.97 14.42 6.95
CA GLU A 90 -12.97 15.16 5.70
C GLU A 90 -13.57 14.33 4.55
N ILE A 91 -13.09 13.09 4.35
CA ILE A 91 -13.61 12.20 3.30
C ILE A 91 -15.07 11.85 3.56
N LYS A 92 -15.48 11.62 4.79
CA LYS A 92 -16.88 11.41 5.15
C LYS A 92 -17.75 12.57 4.72
N THR A 93 -17.32 13.81 4.99
CA THR A 93 -18.04 15.02 4.58
C THR A 93 -18.15 15.13 3.07
N ARG A 94 -17.06 14.85 2.34
CA ARG A 94 -17.03 14.89 0.87
C ARG A 94 -17.85 13.77 0.21
N LEU A 95 -17.98 12.60 0.86
CA LEU A 95 -18.81 11.48 0.39
C LEU A 95 -20.30 11.70 0.68
N GLY A 96 -20.66 12.49 1.70
CA GLY A 96 -22.04 12.70 2.14
C GLY A 96 -22.68 11.40 2.59
N THR A 97 -23.74 10.97 1.90
CA THR A 97 -24.45 9.72 2.19
C THR A 97 -23.84 8.49 1.53
N GLN A 98 -22.80 8.65 0.74
CA GLN A 98 -22.10 7.54 0.08
C GLN A 98 -21.06 6.94 1.03
N GLY A 99 -20.85 5.63 0.91
CA GLY A 99 -19.74 4.95 1.58
C GLY A 99 -18.48 4.98 0.73
N LEU A 100 -17.41 4.33 1.20
CA LEU A 100 -16.15 4.18 0.51
C LEU A 100 -16.07 2.77 -0.10
N ASP A 101 -16.08 2.67 -1.44
CA ASP A 101 -16.07 1.38 -2.14
C ASP A 101 -14.72 0.67 -2.08
N GLY A 102 -13.63 1.40 -1.89
CA GLY A 102 -12.29 0.83 -1.78
C GLY A 102 -11.36 1.59 -0.83
N LEU A 103 -10.55 0.85 -0.10
CA LEU A 103 -9.43 1.37 0.66
C LEU A 103 -8.17 0.63 0.21
N PHE A 104 -7.19 1.32 -0.35
CA PHE A 104 -5.88 0.77 -0.66
C PHE A 104 -4.82 1.29 0.32
N ASN A 105 -4.48 0.49 1.31
CA ASN A 105 -3.39 0.72 2.25
C ASN A 105 -2.06 0.40 1.60
N ASN A 106 -1.44 1.40 1.00
CA ASN A 106 -0.21 1.25 0.22
C ASN A 106 1.01 1.91 0.86
N ALA A 107 0.83 3.01 1.59
CA ALA A 107 1.96 3.71 2.22
C ALA A 107 2.84 2.76 3.05
N GLY A 108 4.12 3.01 3.06
CA GLY A 108 5.08 2.21 3.84
C GLY A 108 6.50 2.72 3.68
N ILE A 109 7.35 2.30 4.59
CA ILE A 109 8.78 2.62 4.60
C ILE A 109 9.62 1.36 4.67
N GLY A 110 10.87 1.43 4.19
CA GLY A 110 11.86 0.36 4.27
C GLY A 110 13.09 0.81 5.02
N LEU A 111 13.75 -0.14 5.68
CA LEU A 111 15.03 0.03 6.34
C LEU A 111 15.86 -1.23 6.13
N MET A 112 17.14 -1.07 5.82
CA MET A 112 18.11 -2.16 5.71
C MET A 112 19.24 -1.96 6.72
N ALA A 113 19.40 -2.93 7.62
CA ALA A 113 20.48 -2.99 8.58
C ALA A 113 20.64 -4.42 9.10
N PRO A 114 21.84 -4.83 9.57
CA PRO A 114 22.00 -6.03 10.40
C PRO A 114 21.15 -5.88 11.66
N VAL A 115 20.47 -6.94 12.08
CA VAL A 115 19.61 -6.88 13.27
C VAL A 115 20.41 -6.49 14.52
N GLU A 116 21.67 -6.89 14.62
CA GLU A 116 22.60 -6.52 15.67
C GLU A 116 22.82 -5.01 15.80
N ASN A 117 22.81 -4.29 14.67
CA ASN A 117 23.06 -2.84 14.62
C ASN A 117 21.81 -2.02 14.26
N LEU A 118 20.65 -2.65 14.31
CA LEU A 118 19.39 -1.99 14.03
C LEU A 118 18.95 -1.20 15.30
N PRO A 119 18.91 0.15 15.24
CA PRO A 119 18.45 0.92 16.38
C PRO A 119 17.00 0.55 16.73
N PRO A 120 16.67 0.29 18.00
CA PRO A 120 15.33 -0.09 18.42
C PRO A 120 14.25 0.93 18.00
N ASP A 121 14.59 2.21 18.01
CA ASP A 121 13.63 3.27 17.63
C ASP A 121 13.37 3.30 16.12
N GLU A 122 14.35 2.97 15.30
CA GLU A 122 14.15 2.82 13.85
C GLU A 122 13.26 1.60 13.55
N LEU A 123 13.45 0.49 14.27
CA LEU A 123 12.57 -0.67 14.15
C LEU A 123 11.13 -0.31 14.56
N ARG A 124 10.96 0.38 15.71
CA ARG A 124 9.67 0.87 16.17
C ARG A 124 9.01 1.77 15.11
N HIS A 125 9.79 2.69 14.53
CA HIS A 125 9.28 3.59 13.48
C HIS A 125 8.80 2.84 12.24
N VAL A 126 9.52 1.79 11.81
CA VAL A 126 9.07 0.93 10.70
C VAL A 126 7.73 0.26 11.04
N PHE A 127 7.59 -0.28 12.26
CA PHE A 127 6.34 -0.90 12.71
C PHE A 127 5.23 0.13 12.88
N GLU A 128 5.52 1.32 13.38
CA GLU A 128 4.55 2.42 13.51
C GLU A 128 3.89 2.72 12.17
N ILE A 129 4.68 2.87 11.12
CA ILE A 129 4.15 3.20 9.79
C ILE A 129 3.56 1.98 9.07
N ASN A 130 4.26 0.83 9.08
CA ASN A 130 3.91 -0.32 8.26
C ASN A 130 2.83 -1.22 8.88
N VAL A 131 2.60 -1.11 10.19
CA VAL A 131 1.67 -1.96 10.94
C VAL A 131 0.63 -1.11 11.67
N PHE A 132 1.05 -0.34 12.67
CA PHE A 132 0.11 0.36 13.55
C PHE A 132 -0.67 1.45 12.81
N GLY A 133 -0.01 2.31 12.06
CA GLY A 133 -0.65 3.34 11.24
C GLY A 133 -1.59 2.77 10.18
N GLN A 134 -1.27 1.60 9.60
CA GLN A 134 -2.17 0.92 8.67
C GLN A 134 -3.44 0.42 9.37
N ILE A 135 -3.32 -0.07 10.61
CA ILE A 135 -4.47 -0.49 11.41
C ILE A 135 -5.31 0.72 11.79
N ASP A 136 -4.71 1.82 12.19
CA ASP A 136 -5.41 3.07 12.50
C ASP A 136 -6.19 3.59 11.29
N VAL A 137 -5.61 3.53 10.08
CA VAL A 137 -6.32 3.86 8.82
C VAL A 137 -7.51 2.92 8.62
N ILE A 138 -7.33 1.61 8.74
CA ILE A 138 -8.43 0.65 8.61
C ILE A 138 -9.55 1.00 9.60
N GLN A 139 -9.23 1.20 10.87
CA GLN A 139 -10.22 1.50 11.91
C GLN A 139 -10.98 2.81 11.65
N ALA A 140 -10.27 3.86 11.22
CA ALA A 140 -10.87 5.16 10.94
C ALA A 140 -11.83 5.13 9.73
N PHE A 141 -11.48 4.36 8.69
CA PHE A 141 -12.26 4.30 7.44
C PHE A 141 -13.23 3.12 7.37
N LEU A 142 -13.14 2.14 8.26
CA LEU A 142 -14.01 0.95 8.26
C LEU A 142 -15.51 1.29 8.31
N PRO A 143 -15.99 2.32 9.04
CA PRO A 143 -17.40 2.70 9.00
C PRO A 143 -17.86 3.07 7.58
N LEU A 144 -17.05 3.80 6.81
CA LEU A 144 -17.35 4.20 5.43
C LEU A 144 -17.28 2.99 4.47
N VAL A 145 -16.27 2.12 4.64
CA VAL A 145 -16.16 0.88 3.87
C VAL A 145 -17.35 -0.05 4.14
N ARG A 146 -17.79 -0.14 5.40
CA ARG A 146 -18.97 -0.93 5.79
C ARG A 146 -20.24 -0.41 5.14
N GLN A 147 -20.41 0.91 5.08
CA GLN A 147 -21.57 1.57 4.45
C GLN A 147 -21.69 1.21 2.97
N ALA A 148 -20.58 1.15 2.24
CA ALA A 148 -20.55 0.76 0.82
C ALA A 148 -20.52 -0.76 0.60
N ARG A 149 -20.35 -1.59 1.63
CA ARG A 149 -19.90 -2.98 1.50
C ARG A 149 -18.67 -3.08 0.60
N GLY A 150 -17.74 -2.16 0.81
CA GLY A 150 -16.55 -1.94 -0.01
C GLY A 150 -15.48 -3.01 0.20
N ARG A 151 -14.24 -2.66 -0.19
CA ARG A 151 -13.09 -3.57 -0.13
C ARG A 151 -11.89 -2.91 0.53
N ILE A 152 -11.12 -3.71 1.25
CA ILE A 152 -9.84 -3.29 1.83
C ILE A 152 -8.74 -4.06 1.10
N ILE A 153 -7.84 -3.33 0.48
CA ILE A 153 -6.68 -3.88 -0.21
C ILE A 153 -5.44 -3.43 0.55
N ASN A 154 -4.69 -4.37 1.07
CA ASN A 154 -3.48 -4.10 1.84
C ASN A 154 -2.23 -4.43 1.00
N ASN A 155 -1.25 -3.54 1.00
CA ASN A 155 0.00 -3.71 0.28
C ASN A 155 1.04 -4.41 1.16
N GLY A 156 1.16 -5.71 0.98
CA GLY A 156 2.17 -6.58 1.59
C GLY A 156 3.50 -6.55 0.83
N SER A 157 4.12 -7.71 0.71
CA SER A 157 5.34 -7.95 -0.08
C SER A 157 5.55 -9.45 -0.25
N VAL A 158 6.24 -9.89 -1.29
CA VAL A 158 6.76 -11.27 -1.36
C VAL A 158 7.74 -11.58 -0.23
N ALA A 159 8.26 -10.55 0.45
CA ALA A 159 9.13 -10.69 1.62
C ALA A 159 8.41 -11.24 2.88
N ASP A 160 7.09 -11.45 2.85
CA ASP A 160 6.42 -12.21 3.91
C ASP A 160 6.58 -13.73 3.76
N HIS A 161 7.05 -14.20 2.60
CA HIS A 161 7.36 -15.61 2.34
C HIS A 161 8.82 -15.97 2.63
N PHE A 162 9.74 -15.01 2.57
CA PHE A 162 11.17 -15.17 2.87
C PHE A 162 11.81 -13.85 3.27
N THR A 163 12.82 -13.89 4.11
CA THR A 163 13.50 -12.68 4.59
C THR A 163 14.90 -12.56 4.01
N PRO A 164 15.18 -11.59 3.12
CA PRO A 164 16.53 -11.32 2.67
C PRO A 164 17.43 -10.85 3.83
N PRO A 165 18.75 -11.11 3.78
CA PRO A 165 19.69 -10.54 4.74
C PRO A 165 19.54 -9.02 4.81
N PHE A 166 19.67 -8.45 6.01
CA PHE A 166 19.54 -7.02 6.31
C PHE A 166 18.14 -6.40 6.12
N ALA A 167 17.16 -7.17 5.66
CA ALA A 167 15.79 -6.70 5.48
C ALA A 167 14.87 -7.02 6.67
N GLY A 168 15.42 -7.41 7.83
CA GLY A 168 14.64 -7.88 8.97
C GLY A 168 13.55 -6.93 9.42
N ALA A 169 13.81 -5.62 9.49
CA ALA A 169 12.82 -4.62 9.88
C ALA A 169 11.65 -4.54 8.89
N LEU A 170 11.95 -4.49 7.58
CA LEU A 170 10.92 -4.43 6.55
C LEU A 170 10.12 -5.73 6.47
N ALA A 171 10.80 -6.87 6.37
CA ALA A 171 10.16 -8.18 6.20
C ALA A 171 9.26 -8.51 7.40
N SER A 172 9.76 -8.35 8.65
CA SER A 172 8.96 -8.62 9.84
C SER A 172 7.70 -7.74 9.91
N SER A 173 7.79 -6.46 9.57
CA SER A 173 6.62 -5.57 9.53
C SER A 173 5.60 -5.98 8.47
N LYS A 174 6.06 -6.43 7.29
CA LYS A 174 5.17 -6.90 6.21
C LYS A 174 4.52 -8.23 6.58
N THR A 175 5.26 -9.17 7.18
CA THR A 175 4.72 -10.44 7.69
C THR A 175 3.67 -10.21 8.79
N ALA A 176 3.94 -9.29 9.73
CA ALA A 176 2.97 -8.91 10.75
C ALA A 176 1.68 -8.35 10.13
N PHE A 177 1.81 -7.45 9.16
CA PHE A 177 0.65 -6.86 8.49
C PHE A 177 -0.10 -7.88 7.62
N ALA A 178 0.59 -8.83 6.99
CA ALA A 178 -0.03 -9.92 6.25
C ALA A 178 -0.86 -10.84 7.18
N SER A 179 -0.36 -11.15 8.37
CA SER A 179 -1.09 -11.92 9.39
C SER A 179 -2.34 -11.18 9.87
N ILE A 180 -2.24 -9.89 10.18
CA ILE A 180 -3.38 -9.04 10.56
C ILE A 180 -4.41 -8.96 9.42
N THR A 181 -3.95 -8.84 8.17
CA THR A 181 -4.81 -8.86 6.99
C THR A 181 -5.62 -10.15 6.87
N ALA A 182 -5.00 -11.29 7.19
CA ALA A 182 -5.67 -12.58 7.17
C ALA A 182 -6.76 -12.68 8.25
N ALA A 183 -6.51 -12.20 9.48
CA ALA A 183 -7.51 -12.12 10.54
C ALA A 183 -8.67 -11.20 10.14
N LEU A 184 -8.38 -9.99 9.70
CA LEU A 184 -9.38 -9.00 9.28
C LEU A 184 -10.28 -9.53 8.16
N ARG A 185 -9.74 -10.29 7.21
CA ARG A 185 -10.50 -10.91 6.13
C ARG A 185 -11.57 -11.87 6.66
N LEU A 186 -11.25 -12.62 7.69
CA LEU A 186 -12.20 -13.56 8.31
C LEU A 186 -13.27 -12.82 9.15
N GLU A 187 -12.84 -11.83 9.92
CA GLU A 187 -13.70 -11.02 10.78
C GLU A 187 -14.73 -10.19 10.01
N LEU A 188 -14.38 -9.65 8.86
CA LEU A 188 -15.26 -8.80 8.05
C LEU A 188 -16.08 -9.57 7.01
N ARG A 189 -15.86 -10.87 6.86
CA ARG A 189 -16.54 -11.70 5.86
C ARG A 189 -18.07 -11.68 6.01
N SER A 190 -18.57 -11.80 7.23
CA SER A 190 -20.02 -11.77 7.51
C SER A 190 -20.68 -10.42 7.21
N GLN A 191 -19.88 -9.36 7.12
CA GLN A 191 -20.32 -8.00 6.81
C GLN A 191 -20.31 -7.70 5.29
N GLY A 192 -19.93 -8.69 4.46
CA GLY A 192 -19.85 -8.54 3.01
C GLY A 192 -18.67 -7.67 2.54
N ILE A 193 -17.66 -7.46 3.43
CA ILE A 193 -16.45 -6.71 3.12
C ILE A 193 -15.35 -7.69 2.73
N HIS A 194 -14.76 -7.50 1.54
CA HIS A 194 -13.62 -8.28 1.09
C HIS A 194 -12.30 -7.61 1.49
N VAL A 195 -11.38 -8.40 2.03
CA VAL A 195 -10.04 -7.95 2.39
C VAL A 195 -9.02 -8.79 1.62
N CYS A 196 -8.14 -8.11 0.86
CA CYS A 196 -7.14 -8.74 0.01
C CYS A 196 -5.74 -8.22 0.35
N LEU A 197 -4.75 -9.09 0.22
CA LEU A 197 -3.33 -8.73 0.29
C LEU A 197 -2.73 -8.72 -1.12
N ILE A 198 -2.07 -7.63 -1.50
CA ILE A 198 -1.23 -7.56 -2.68
C ILE A 198 0.21 -7.83 -2.25
N GLU A 199 0.91 -8.67 -2.96
CA GLU A 199 2.29 -9.08 -2.66
C GLU A 199 3.20 -8.74 -3.86
N PRO A 200 3.68 -7.47 -3.92
CA PRO A 200 4.61 -7.07 -4.97
C PRO A 200 5.96 -7.77 -4.81
N GLY A 201 6.56 -8.15 -5.93
CA GLY A 201 7.98 -8.45 -6.03
C GLY A 201 8.83 -7.18 -6.11
N ALA A 202 9.92 -7.21 -6.88
CA ALA A 202 10.70 -6.01 -7.16
C ALA A 202 9.91 -5.06 -8.07
N VAL A 203 9.76 -3.80 -7.65
CA VAL A 203 9.01 -2.76 -8.38
C VAL A 203 9.87 -1.51 -8.51
N HIS A 204 9.84 -0.88 -9.68
CA HIS A 204 10.50 0.40 -9.93
C HIS A 204 9.82 1.52 -9.13
N THR A 205 10.34 1.85 -7.95
CA THR A 205 9.75 2.89 -7.12
C THR A 205 10.81 3.80 -6.49
N PRO A 206 10.49 5.08 -6.23
CA PRO A 206 11.36 5.96 -5.46
C PRO A 206 11.64 5.46 -4.04
N ALA A 207 10.80 4.60 -3.48
CA ALA A 207 10.98 4.03 -2.14
C ALA A 207 12.27 3.22 -2.05
N VAL A 208 12.63 2.45 -3.07
CA VAL A 208 13.91 1.70 -3.13
C VAL A 208 15.10 2.66 -3.10
N LYS A 209 15.06 3.72 -3.91
CA LYS A 209 16.12 4.76 -3.92
C LYS A 209 16.26 5.44 -2.56
N LYS A 210 15.16 5.74 -1.89
CA LYS A 210 15.18 6.35 -0.55
C LYS A 210 15.79 5.42 0.50
N THR A 211 15.41 4.14 0.49
CA THR A 211 15.93 3.13 1.42
C THR A 211 17.44 2.95 1.24
N LEU A 212 17.94 2.98 0.02
CA LEU A 212 19.36 2.78 -0.29
C LEU A 212 20.19 4.07 -0.15
N GLY A 213 19.60 5.24 -0.41
CA GLY A 213 20.31 6.54 -0.34
C GLY A 213 20.81 6.91 1.06
N GLY A 214 20.25 6.30 2.12
CA GLY A 214 20.70 6.47 3.50
C GLY A 214 21.76 5.47 3.99
N LEU A 215 22.14 4.51 3.15
CA LEU A 215 22.94 3.35 3.54
C LEU A 215 24.29 3.73 4.17
N GLU A 216 25.04 4.63 3.56
CA GLU A 216 26.36 5.03 4.07
C GLU A 216 26.25 5.79 5.40
N LYS A 217 25.19 6.56 5.59
CA LYS A 217 24.89 7.21 6.87
C LYS A 217 24.64 6.16 7.95
N VAL A 218 23.89 5.12 7.65
CA VAL A 218 23.61 4.01 8.58
C VAL A 218 24.91 3.29 8.92
N ILE A 219 25.73 2.91 7.92
CA ILE A 219 27.02 2.24 8.12
C ILE A 219 27.99 3.12 8.94
N SER A 220 28.03 4.43 8.71
CA SER A 220 28.95 5.33 9.41
C SER A 220 28.71 5.35 10.93
N GLY A 221 27.47 5.14 11.37
CA GLY A 221 27.09 5.09 12.78
C GLY A 221 27.44 3.78 13.50
N TRP A 222 27.89 2.73 12.78
CA TRP A 222 28.17 1.44 13.42
C TRP A 222 29.54 1.39 14.12
N PRO A 223 29.72 0.51 15.13
CA PRO A 223 31.01 0.17 15.68
C PRO A 223 31.99 -0.34 14.59
N SER A 224 33.29 -0.16 14.81
CA SER A 224 34.31 -0.59 13.84
C SER A 224 34.26 -2.08 13.53
N GLU A 225 34.01 -2.92 14.53
CA GLU A 225 33.84 -4.36 14.38
C GLU A 225 32.68 -4.72 13.47
N SER A 226 31.49 -4.13 13.68
CA SER A 226 30.33 -4.34 12.85
C SER A 226 30.53 -3.84 11.40
N LYS A 227 31.30 -2.78 11.19
CA LYS A 227 31.68 -2.33 9.84
C LYS A 227 32.48 -3.40 9.11
N VAL A 228 33.45 -4.02 9.77
CA VAL A 228 34.24 -5.12 9.21
C VAL A 228 33.36 -6.30 8.83
N LEU A 229 32.44 -6.69 9.72
CA LEU A 229 31.59 -7.87 9.53
C LEU A 229 30.52 -7.65 8.44
N TYR A 230 29.87 -6.49 8.39
CA TYR A 230 28.61 -6.35 7.65
C TYR A 230 28.63 -5.30 6.51
N ALA A 231 29.53 -4.30 6.53
CA ALA A 231 29.38 -3.18 5.61
C ALA A 231 29.44 -3.58 4.14
N ASN A 232 30.40 -4.44 3.76
CA ASN A 232 30.54 -4.90 2.40
C ASN A 232 29.35 -5.79 1.96
N ALA A 233 28.91 -6.70 2.82
CA ALA A 233 27.78 -7.58 2.54
C ALA A 233 26.48 -6.76 2.39
N LEU A 234 26.25 -5.77 3.26
CA LEU A 234 25.10 -4.87 3.14
C LEU A 234 25.09 -4.07 1.84
N ARG A 235 26.24 -3.48 1.45
CA ARG A 235 26.41 -2.78 0.16
C ARG A 235 26.10 -3.70 -1.01
N GLN A 236 26.58 -4.93 -0.97
CA GLN A 236 26.36 -5.92 -2.03
C GLN A 236 24.87 -6.28 -2.14
N VAL A 237 24.20 -6.60 -1.03
CA VAL A 237 22.76 -6.89 -1.03
C VAL A 237 21.95 -5.69 -1.52
N ALA A 238 22.29 -4.50 -1.06
CA ALA A 238 21.64 -3.26 -1.47
C ALA A 238 21.80 -3.00 -2.98
N ASN A 239 23.00 -3.16 -3.52
CA ASN A 239 23.27 -2.98 -4.94
C ASN A 239 22.51 -3.98 -5.82
N ILE A 240 22.44 -5.24 -5.40
CA ILE A 240 21.68 -6.28 -6.13
C ILE A 240 20.18 -6.00 -6.05
N ALA A 241 19.65 -5.65 -4.88
CA ALA A 241 18.25 -5.28 -4.72
C ALA A 241 17.89 -4.04 -5.57
N PHE A 242 18.77 -3.03 -5.61
CA PHE A 242 18.61 -1.86 -6.46
C PHE A 242 18.64 -2.22 -7.95
N ALA A 243 19.67 -2.92 -8.39
CA ALA A 243 19.81 -3.33 -9.78
C ALA A 243 18.64 -4.17 -10.25
N LYS A 244 18.12 -5.06 -9.38
CA LYS A 244 16.95 -5.85 -9.67
C LYS A 244 15.68 -5.00 -9.75
N SER A 245 15.50 -4.03 -8.85
CA SER A 245 14.40 -3.08 -8.94
C SER A 245 14.51 -2.18 -10.17
N ASP A 246 15.70 -1.67 -10.46
CA ASP A 246 15.92 -0.66 -11.53
C ASP A 246 15.89 -1.27 -12.95
N ARG A 247 16.46 -2.46 -13.14
CA ARG A 247 16.62 -3.07 -14.48
C ARG A 247 15.69 -4.23 -14.76
N GLY A 248 15.19 -4.91 -13.75
CA GLY A 248 14.37 -6.13 -13.86
C GLY A 248 13.07 -6.09 -13.09
N GLY A 249 12.81 -5.01 -12.34
CA GLY A 249 11.57 -4.84 -11.58
C GLY A 249 10.37 -4.57 -12.48
N SER A 250 9.21 -4.88 -11.98
CA SER A 250 7.96 -4.54 -12.66
C SER A 250 7.68 -3.05 -12.56
N PRO A 251 7.06 -2.43 -13.57
CA PRO A 251 6.60 -1.06 -13.45
C PRO A 251 5.47 -0.96 -12.40
N PRO A 252 5.33 0.17 -11.69
CA PRO A 252 4.27 0.39 -10.72
C PRO A 252 2.86 0.15 -11.28
N GLU A 253 2.67 0.40 -12.56
CA GLU A 253 1.42 0.22 -13.30
C GLU A 253 0.97 -1.25 -13.32
N ALA A 254 1.90 -2.19 -13.36
CA ALA A 254 1.58 -3.63 -13.30
C ALA A 254 0.98 -4.00 -11.93
N VAL A 255 1.45 -3.37 -10.84
CA VAL A 255 0.87 -3.56 -9.50
C VAL A 255 -0.49 -2.86 -9.41
N ALA A 256 -0.61 -1.63 -9.96
CA ALA A 256 -1.86 -0.90 -10.01
C ALA A 256 -2.97 -1.67 -10.75
N GLU A 257 -2.61 -2.44 -11.79
CA GLU A 257 -3.53 -3.33 -12.49
C GLU A 257 -4.05 -4.46 -11.60
N VAL A 258 -3.17 -5.04 -10.80
CA VAL A 258 -3.57 -6.07 -9.84
C VAL A 258 -4.47 -5.50 -8.75
N VAL A 259 -4.19 -4.28 -8.27
CA VAL A 259 -5.05 -3.56 -7.30
C VAL A 259 -6.45 -3.29 -7.91
N GLU A 260 -6.53 -2.78 -9.15
CA GLU A 260 -7.81 -2.61 -9.86
C GLU A 260 -8.58 -3.94 -9.93
N ARG A 261 -7.90 -5.02 -10.31
CA ARG A 261 -8.52 -6.35 -10.36
C ARG A 261 -9.05 -6.80 -8.99
N ALA A 262 -8.28 -6.60 -7.92
CA ALA A 262 -8.72 -6.92 -6.56
C ALA A 262 -9.95 -6.07 -6.13
N LEU A 263 -10.01 -4.81 -6.54
CA LEU A 263 -11.13 -3.91 -6.29
C LEU A 263 -12.39 -4.26 -7.12
N THR A 264 -12.25 -4.87 -8.29
CA THR A 264 -13.36 -5.06 -9.25
C THR A 264 -13.82 -6.50 -9.44
N ALA A 265 -12.99 -7.49 -9.11
CA ALA A 265 -13.32 -8.91 -9.31
C ALA A 265 -14.61 -9.30 -8.56
N ARG A 266 -15.48 -10.09 -9.20
CA ARG A 266 -16.71 -10.58 -8.56
C ARG A 266 -16.42 -11.39 -7.28
N ASN A 267 -15.42 -12.26 -7.36
CA ASN A 267 -14.92 -13.06 -6.24
C ASN A 267 -13.42 -12.79 -6.08
N PRO A 268 -13.01 -11.80 -5.28
CA PRO A 268 -11.60 -11.48 -5.14
C PRO A 268 -10.85 -12.57 -4.36
N ALA A 269 -9.62 -12.83 -4.80
CA ALA A 269 -8.72 -13.73 -4.08
C ALA A 269 -8.26 -13.09 -2.76
N ALA A 270 -7.88 -13.93 -1.79
CA ALA A 270 -7.31 -13.43 -0.52
C ALA A 270 -5.94 -12.78 -0.70
N ARG A 271 -5.15 -13.29 -1.63
CA ARG A 271 -3.78 -12.84 -1.96
C ARG A 271 -3.60 -12.70 -3.45
N TYR A 272 -2.85 -11.70 -3.87
CA TYR A 272 -2.48 -11.41 -5.25
C TYR A 272 -1.00 -11.17 -5.35
N LEU A 273 -0.28 -12.08 -5.95
CA LEU A 273 1.12 -11.86 -6.33
C LEU A 273 1.16 -10.85 -7.48
N ALA A 274 2.01 -9.83 -7.38
CA ALA A 274 2.10 -8.75 -8.34
C ALA A 274 3.55 -8.52 -8.79
N GLY A 275 3.76 -8.53 -10.11
CA GLY A 275 5.09 -8.41 -10.71
C GLY A 275 5.66 -9.72 -11.22
N ASN A 276 6.65 -9.60 -12.12
CA ASN A 276 7.16 -10.72 -12.93
C ASN A 276 7.86 -11.82 -12.13
N ASP A 277 8.44 -11.49 -10.98
CA ASP A 277 9.23 -12.40 -10.16
C ASP A 277 8.51 -12.84 -8.88
N SER A 278 7.40 -12.20 -8.53
CA SER A 278 6.67 -12.49 -7.28
C SER A 278 6.22 -13.95 -7.18
N ILE A 279 5.68 -14.50 -8.27
CA ILE A 279 5.21 -15.89 -8.32
C ILE A 279 6.37 -16.86 -8.12
N LYS A 280 7.48 -16.63 -8.84
CA LYS A 280 8.67 -17.51 -8.76
C LYS A 280 9.25 -17.52 -7.34
N LEU A 281 9.35 -16.35 -6.71
CA LEU A 281 9.89 -16.21 -5.36
C LEU A 281 8.97 -16.86 -4.31
N ALA A 282 7.66 -16.63 -4.38
CA ALA A 282 6.71 -17.24 -3.48
C ALA A 282 6.67 -18.77 -3.59
N VAL A 283 6.68 -19.30 -4.83
CA VAL A 283 6.70 -20.76 -5.07
C VAL A 283 8.01 -21.36 -4.57
N LEU A 284 9.16 -20.71 -4.83
CA LEU A 284 10.46 -21.16 -4.35
C LEU A 284 10.51 -21.22 -2.82
N ALA A 285 10.03 -20.17 -2.15
CA ALA A 285 9.98 -20.11 -0.69
C ALA A 285 9.05 -21.18 -0.09
N TRP A 286 7.98 -21.56 -0.79
CA TRP A 286 7.06 -22.59 -0.33
C TRP A 286 7.59 -24.01 -0.55
N LEU A 287 8.35 -24.26 -1.63
CA LEU A 287 8.84 -25.59 -1.99
C LEU A 287 10.13 -25.99 -1.30
N LEU A 288 11.01 -25.01 -1.01
CA LEU A 288 12.33 -25.32 -0.46
C LEU A 288 12.29 -25.50 1.05
N PRO A 289 12.93 -26.54 1.60
CA PRO A 289 13.28 -26.56 3.00
C PRO A 289 14.14 -25.35 3.39
N GLU A 290 13.96 -24.83 4.62
CA GLU A 290 14.58 -23.59 5.11
C GLU A 290 16.08 -23.48 4.81
N LYS A 291 16.86 -24.56 5.09
CA LYS A 291 18.30 -24.59 4.80
C LYS A 291 18.64 -24.38 3.33
N LEU A 292 17.84 -24.95 2.42
CA LEU A 292 18.05 -24.78 0.97
C LEU A 292 17.61 -23.42 0.50
N LEU A 293 16.55 -22.86 1.09
CA LEU A 293 16.09 -21.51 0.84
C LEU A 293 17.16 -20.49 1.28
N ASP A 294 17.75 -20.64 2.46
CA ASP A 294 18.85 -19.81 2.95
C ASP A 294 20.04 -19.80 1.98
N LEU A 295 20.46 -21.00 1.53
CA LEU A 295 21.55 -21.11 0.56
C LEU A 295 21.20 -20.45 -0.78
N ALA A 296 19.97 -20.60 -1.25
CA ALA A 296 19.50 -19.94 -2.47
C ALA A 296 19.49 -18.41 -2.32
N ILE A 297 19.05 -17.88 -1.18
CA ILE A 297 19.04 -16.45 -0.86
C ILE A 297 20.48 -15.92 -0.80
N LEU A 298 21.37 -16.56 -0.05
CA LEU A 298 22.77 -16.15 0.04
C LEU A 298 23.42 -16.14 -1.34
N ARG A 299 23.23 -17.21 -2.13
CA ARG A 299 23.76 -17.30 -3.50
C ARG A 299 23.17 -16.22 -4.42
N PHE A 300 21.88 -15.93 -4.31
CA PHE A 300 21.23 -14.87 -5.08
C PHE A 300 21.85 -13.51 -4.82
N PHE A 301 22.18 -13.19 -3.57
CA PHE A 301 22.85 -11.95 -3.18
C PHE A 301 24.38 -12.03 -3.27
N GLY A 302 24.94 -13.12 -3.80
CA GLY A 302 26.37 -13.32 -3.94
C GLY A 302 27.13 -13.36 -2.63
N LEU A 303 26.44 -13.66 -1.52
CA LEU A 303 27.06 -13.75 -0.20
C LEU A 303 27.64 -15.15 0.02
N PRO A 304 28.86 -15.25 0.57
CA PRO A 304 29.41 -16.52 0.99
C PRO A 304 28.62 -17.10 2.17
N THR A 305 28.55 -18.42 2.28
CA THR A 305 27.89 -19.08 3.41
C THR A 305 28.56 -18.79 4.76
N THR A 306 29.76 -18.22 4.73
CA THR A 306 30.58 -17.85 5.88
C THR A 306 30.69 -16.35 6.10
N PHE A 307 29.80 -15.54 5.44
CA PHE A 307 29.85 -14.09 5.68
C PHE A 307 29.62 -13.79 7.17
N GLY A 308 30.30 -12.73 7.70
CA GLY A 308 30.27 -12.42 9.11
C GLY A 308 31.24 -13.26 9.98
N LYS A 309 32.03 -14.13 9.39
CA LYS A 309 33.20 -14.71 10.09
C LYS A 309 34.38 -13.75 9.94
N SER A 310 34.98 -13.39 11.05
CA SER A 310 36.25 -12.65 11.12
C SER A 310 37.41 -13.52 10.62
#